data_2682d39a8c1f2072425aeb57fba61f77
#
_entry.id   2682d39a8c1f2072425aeb57fba61f77
#
_cell.length_a   1.000
_cell.length_b   1.000
_cell.length_c   1.000
_cell.angle_alpha   90.00
_cell.angle_beta   90.00
_cell.angle_gamma   90.00
#
_symmetry.space_group_name_H-M   'P 1'
#
loop_
_entity.id
_entity.type
_entity.pdbx_description
1 polymer ?
#
loop_
_entity_poly.entity_id
_entity_poly.type
_entity_poly.pdbx_seq_one_letter_code
_entity_poly.pdbx_strand_id
1 'polypeptide(L)'
;GPKEFGNISFDVGDNPDTVRKNREEIQQRLGFNAWAELKQVHGEVFIPEAVPTSLDAPGVIKADGHATDVPGLALLIKTADCQPILLAHESGKHVAALHVGWRGNRLEFPISGVQAFCQHYGFSPQEVFAVRGPSLGPARAEFVNAAAEWPAPFLKWYNPETRTMDLWGLTKAQLQQAGLLAERIFGINTCT
;
A
#
# COMPACT_ATOMS: atom_id res chain seq x y z
N GLY A 1 14.86 -6.67 8.97
CA GLY A 1 14.56 -5.55 9.85
C GLY A 1 14.95 -5.86 11.28
N PRO A 2 15.10 -4.87 12.16
CA PRO A 2 15.45 -5.13 13.55
C PRO A 2 14.41 -6.05 14.19
N LYS A 3 14.87 -7.10 14.86
CA LYS A 3 14.03 -8.05 15.62
C LYS A 3 13.20 -7.37 16.73
N GLU A 4 13.48 -6.10 17.00
CA GLU A 4 12.84 -5.28 18.05
C GLU A 4 11.37 -4.92 17.76
N PHE A 5 10.94 -4.91 16.49
CA PHE A 5 9.56 -4.56 16.14
C PHE A 5 8.67 -5.77 15.87
N GLY A 6 9.25 -6.96 15.85
CA GLY A 6 8.54 -8.20 15.68
C GLY A 6 7.81 -8.35 14.33
N ASN A 7 7.51 -9.59 13.96
CA ASN A 7 6.70 -9.90 12.81
C ASN A 7 5.21 -9.90 13.21
N ILE A 8 4.35 -9.32 12.36
CA ILE A 8 2.88 -9.29 12.52
C ILE A 8 2.15 -10.13 11.47
N SER A 9 2.87 -10.81 10.57
CA SER A 9 2.29 -11.66 9.54
C SER A 9 2.28 -13.12 9.95
N PHE A 10 1.13 -13.78 9.83
CA PHE A 10 1.03 -15.23 9.96
C PHE A 10 1.50 -15.97 8.70
N ASP A 11 1.73 -15.26 7.58
CA ASP A 11 1.98 -15.87 6.26
C ASP A 11 3.46 -16.20 6.01
N VAL A 12 4.36 -15.88 6.94
CA VAL A 12 5.83 -15.99 6.76
C VAL A 12 6.48 -17.09 7.61
N GLY A 13 5.70 -17.97 8.24
CA GLY A 13 6.19 -19.14 8.96
C GLY A 13 6.79 -18.85 10.35
N ASP A 14 6.47 -17.74 10.97
CA ASP A 14 6.86 -17.40 12.33
C ASP A 14 5.97 -18.08 13.38
N ASN A 15 6.41 -18.08 14.64
CA ASN A 15 5.63 -18.62 15.76
C ASN A 15 4.32 -17.83 15.92
N PRO A 16 3.13 -18.48 15.86
CA PRO A 16 1.85 -17.78 15.92
C PRO A 16 1.62 -16.99 17.23
N ASP A 17 2.14 -17.48 18.36
CA ASP A 17 1.98 -16.79 19.63
C ASP A 17 2.80 -15.50 19.69
N THR A 18 4.00 -15.52 19.09
CA THR A 18 4.83 -14.32 18.91
C THR A 18 4.13 -13.30 18.01
N VAL A 19 3.53 -13.75 16.91
CA VAL A 19 2.79 -12.88 16.00
C VAL A 19 1.59 -12.23 16.70
N ARG A 20 0.80 -13.00 17.47
CA ARG A 20 -0.33 -12.47 18.27
C ARG A 20 0.13 -11.39 19.25
N LYS A 21 1.17 -11.68 20.04
CA LYS A 21 1.74 -10.72 20.98
C LYS A 21 2.16 -9.42 20.32
N ASN A 22 2.84 -9.50 19.18
CA ASN A 22 3.26 -8.31 18.42
C ASN A 22 2.05 -7.51 17.91
N ARG A 23 0.98 -8.17 17.47
CA ARG A 23 -0.28 -7.54 17.02
C ARG A 23 -0.98 -6.82 18.18
N GLU A 24 -1.10 -7.46 19.34
CA GLU A 24 -1.66 -6.87 20.56
C GLU A 24 -0.86 -5.64 21.00
N GLU A 25 0.47 -5.73 20.98
CA GLU A 25 1.34 -4.60 21.33
C GLU A 25 1.13 -3.41 20.41
N ILE A 26 1.03 -3.63 19.09
CA ILE A 26 0.75 -2.57 18.13
C ILE A 26 -0.63 -1.96 18.37
N GLN A 27 -1.65 -2.78 18.62
CA GLN A 27 -2.99 -2.29 18.94
C GLN A 27 -2.98 -1.38 20.16
N GLN A 28 -2.33 -1.80 21.24
CA GLN A 28 -2.21 -1.02 22.47
C GLN A 28 -1.46 0.29 22.26
N ARG A 29 -0.35 0.25 21.53
CA ARG A 29 0.48 1.44 21.27
C ARG A 29 -0.20 2.47 20.38
N LEU A 30 -0.96 2.04 19.39
CA LEU A 30 -1.64 2.93 18.44
C LEU A 30 -3.07 3.26 18.85
N GLY A 31 -3.66 2.53 19.81
CA GLY A 31 -4.95 2.85 20.40
C GLY A 31 -6.15 2.64 19.47
N PHE A 32 -6.06 1.75 18.47
CA PHE A 32 -7.20 1.45 17.61
C PHE A 32 -8.10 0.36 18.21
N ASN A 33 -9.39 0.39 17.88
CA ASN A 33 -10.38 -0.54 18.43
C ASN A 33 -10.40 -1.88 17.69
N ALA A 34 -10.24 -1.83 16.38
CA ALA A 34 -10.22 -2.98 15.50
C ALA A 34 -9.26 -2.72 14.32
N TRP A 35 -8.87 -3.75 13.62
CA TRP A 35 -8.19 -3.59 12.34
C TRP A 35 -8.83 -4.40 11.23
N ALA A 36 -8.53 -4.03 9.97
CA ALA A 36 -8.88 -4.79 8.80
C ALA A 36 -7.59 -5.24 8.10
N GLU A 37 -7.49 -6.54 7.82
CA GLU A 37 -6.36 -7.16 7.14
C GLU A 37 -6.84 -7.86 5.86
N LEU A 38 -6.11 -7.65 4.78
CA LEU A 38 -6.35 -8.32 3.51
C LEU A 38 -5.38 -9.50 3.31
N LYS A 39 -5.81 -10.49 2.52
CA LYS A 39 -4.92 -11.44 1.87
C LYS A 39 -4.41 -10.79 0.58
N GLN A 40 -3.27 -10.09 0.67
CA GLN A 40 -2.64 -9.40 -0.45
C GLN A 40 -2.19 -10.40 -1.51
N VAL A 41 -2.52 -10.14 -2.76
CA VAL A 41 -2.27 -11.03 -3.91
C VAL A 41 -1.49 -10.36 -5.05
N HIS A 42 -1.00 -9.13 -4.82
CA HIS A 42 -0.30 -8.29 -5.80
C HIS A 42 -1.17 -7.97 -7.04
N GLY A 43 -2.47 -7.83 -6.83
CA GLY A 43 -3.47 -7.48 -7.84
C GLY A 43 -3.88 -6.01 -7.77
N GLU A 44 -5.14 -5.76 -8.16
CA GLU A 44 -5.74 -4.42 -8.24
C GLU A 44 -7.15 -4.36 -7.60
N VAL A 45 -7.53 -5.39 -6.84
CA VAL A 45 -8.84 -5.43 -6.19
C VAL A 45 -8.83 -4.47 -4.99
N PHE A 46 -9.85 -3.61 -4.95
CA PHE A 46 -10.07 -2.64 -3.89
C PHE A 46 -11.40 -2.91 -3.17
N ILE A 47 -11.38 -2.91 -1.84
CA ILE A 47 -12.55 -3.09 -0.96
C ILE A 47 -12.92 -1.72 -0.36
N PRO A 48 -14.00 -1.08 -0.80
CA PRO A 48 -14.33 0.29 -0.38
C PRO A 48 -14.81 0.39 1.08
N GLU A 49 -15.32 -0.72 1.64
CA GLU A 49 -15.75 -0.80 3.04
C GLU A 49 -14.99 -1.94 3.72
N ALA A 50 -13.94 -1.59 4.45
CA ALA A 50 -13.10 -2.56 5.12
C ALA A 50 -13.87 -3.27 6.24
N VAL A 51 -13.76 -4.61 6.27
CA VAL A 51 -14.37 -5.44 7.29
C VAL A 51 -13.34 -5.73 8.39
N PRO A 52 -13.68 -5.52 9.68
CA PRO A 52 -12.82 -5.89 10.79
C PRO A 52 -12.42 -7.37 10.74
N THR A 53 -11.15 -7.64 11.02
CA THR A 53 -10.60 -9.01 11.06
C THR A 53 -10.05 -9.32 12.44
N SER A 54 -9.89 -10.61 12.75
CA SER A 54 -9.29 -11.05 14.01
C SER A 54 -7.80 -10.71 14.07
N LEU A 55 -7.31 -10.35 15.25
CA LEU A 55 -5.88 -10.27 15.53
C LEU A 55 -5.20 -11.66 15.56
N ASP A 56 -5.97 -12.72 15.77
CA ASP A 56 -5.49 -14.09 15.95
C ASP A 56 -5.37 -14.89 14.66
N ALA A 57 -5.80 -14.33 13.53
CA ALA A 57 -5.84 -15.01 12.24
C ALA A 57 -5.43 -14.08 11.09
N PRO A 58 -4.91 -14.63 9.98
CA PRO A 58 -4.65 -13.85 8.78
C PRO A 58 -5.94 -13.37 8.12
N GLY A 59 -5.90 -12.25 7.41
CA GLY A 59 -6.97 -11.81 6.55
C GLY A 59 -7.25 -12.82 5.42
N VAL A 60 -8.53 -13.02 5.07
CA VAL A 60 -8.95 -14.02 4.06
C VAL A 60 -9.44 -13.38 2.76
N ILE A 61 -9.84 -12.11 2.79
CA ILE A 61 -10.34 -11.37 1.63
C ILE A 61 -9.17 -11.06 0.69
N LYS A 62 -9.19 -11.62 -0.51
CA LYS A 62 -8.16 -11.40 -1.52
C LYS A 62 -8.35 -10.03 -2.16
N ALA A 63 -7.51 -9.07 -1.78
CA ALA A 63 -7.46 -7.72 -2.34
C ALA A 63 -6.12 -7.07 -2.00
N ASP A 64 -5.82 -5.95 -2.63
CA ASP A 64 -4.58 -5.19 -2.42
C ASP A 64 -4.84 -3.73 -2.00
N GLY A 65 -6.10 -3.35 -1.83
CA GLY A 65 -6.50 -2.07 -1.27
C GLY A 65 -7.83 -2.14 -0.54
N HIS A 66 -7.98 -1.28 0.46
CA HIS A 66 -9.22 -1.13 1.20
C HIS A 66 -9.37 0.28 1.77
N ALA A 67 -10.61 0.66 2.10
CA ALA A 67 -10.94 1.94 2.71
C ALA A 67 -11.91 1.78 3.87
N THR A 68 -12.04 2.84 4.68
CA THR A 68 -13.02 2.94 5.75
C THR A 68 -13.33 4.39 6.09
N ASP A 69 -14.53 4.62 6.58
CA ASP A 69 -14.98 5.84 7.27
C ASP A 69 -15.28 5.57 8.76
N VAL A 70 -15.01 4.35 9.24
CA VAL A 70 -15.30 3.94 10.63
C VAL A 70 -14.17 4.38 11.54
N PRO A 71 -14.42 5.30 12.51
CA PRO A 71 -13.41 5.71 13.48
C PRO A 71 -12.92 4.54 14.35
N GLY A 72 -11.60 4.46 14.53
CA GLY A 72 -10.97 3.40 15.34
C GLY A 72 -10.77 2.08 14.62
N LEU A 73 -11.15 1.95 13.33
CA LEU A 73 -10.78 0.83 12.48
C LEU A 73 -9.46 1.14 11.74
N ALA A 74 -8.40 0.43 12.09
CA ALA A 74 -7.11 0.56 11.42
C ALA A 74 -7.05 -0.30 10.15
N LEU A 75 -6.52 0.25 9.06
CA LEU A 75 -6.28 -0.48 7.81
C LEU A 75 -4.84 -1.00 7.80
N LEU A 76 -4.65 -2.32 7.65
CA LEU A 76 -3.34 -2.95 7.62
C LEU A 76 -2.92 -3.30 6.20
N ILE A 77 -1.75 -2.79 5.81
CA ILE A 77 -1.00 -3.24 4.62
C ILE A 77 0.36 -3.77 5.07
N LYS A 78 0.66 -5.01 4.71
CA LYS A 78 1.94 -5.69 5.01
C LYS A 78 2.87 -5.52 3.82
N THR A 79 4.05 -4.97 4.05
CA THR A 79 5.07 -4.78 3.01
C THR A 79 6.45 -5.20 3.51
N ALA A 80 7.28 -5.68 2.59
CA ALA A 80 8.73 -5.80 2.75
C ALA A 80 9.41 -4.82 1.78
N ASP A 81 9.16 -4.98 0.48
CA ASP A 81 9.72 -4.15 -0.59
C ASP A 81 8.65 -3.36 -1.35
N CYS A 82 7.40 -3.87 -1.37
CA CYS A 82 6.27 -3.21 -2.00
C CYS A 82 5.93 -1.89 -1.32
N GLN A 83 5.31 -0.97 -2.06
CA GLN A 83 4.96 0.36 -1.58
C GLN A 83 3.62 0.34 -0.83
N PRO A 84 3.57 0.68 0.47
CA PRO A 84 2.31 1.01 1.12
C PRO A 84 1.93 2.45 0.74
N ILE A 85 0.76 2.63 0.15
CA ILE A 85 0.21 3.94 -0.17
C ILE A 85 -0.96 4.20 0.77
N LEU A 86 -0.84 5.21 1.60
CA LEU A 86 -1.90 5.64 2.50
C LEU A 86 -2.61 6.84 1.87
N LEU A 87 -3.93 6.78 1.82
CA LEU A 87 -4.78 7.86 1.31
C LEU A 87 -5.67 8.40 2.43
N ALA A 88 -5.88 9.71 2.44
CA ALA A 88 -6.80 10.36 3.35
C ALA A 88 -7.53 11.50 2.64
N HIS A 89 -8.85 11.55 2.76
CA HIS A 89 -9.63 12.70 2.33
C HIS A 89 -9.39 13.88 3.28
N GLU A 90 -9.39 15.10 2.79
CA GLU A 90 -9.06 16.31 3.56
C GLU A 90 -9.99 16.56 4.78
N SER A 91 -11.19 15.99 4.78
CA SER A 91 -12.08 16.04 5.96
C SER A 91 -11.58 15.21 7.14
N GLY A 92 -10.59 14.32 6.94
CA GLY A 92 -10.12 13.36 7.94
C GLY A 92 -11.07 12.22 8.27
N LYS A 93 -12.22 12.11 7.56
CA LYS A 93 -13.24 11.09 7.85
C LYS A 93 -13.11 9.81 7.05
N HIS A 94 -12.42 9.85 5.91
CA HIS A 94 -12.28 8.72 5.00
C HIS A 94 -10.80 8.46 4.77
N VAL A 95 -10.38 7.21 4.93
CA VAL A 95 -9.01 6.77 4.73
C VAL A 95 -8.97 5.50 3.89
N ALA A 96 -7.88 5.31 3.15
CA ALA A 96 -7.63 4.09 2.42
C ALA A 96 -6.16 3.68 2.52
N ALA A 97 -5.88 2.40 2.27
CA ALA A 97 -4.54 1.87 2.20
C ALA A 97 -4.42 0.93 0.99
N LEU A 98 -3.37 1.12 0.17
CA LEU A 98 -3.09 0.32 -1.01
C LEU A 98 -1.74 -0.38 -0.85
N HIS A 99 -1.69 -1.67 -1.19
CA HIS A 99 -0.47 -2.43 -1.38
C HIS A 99 -0.04 -2.37 -2.85
N VAL A 100 1.02 -1.65 -3.15
CA VAL A 100 1.47 -1.43 -4.52
C VAL A 100 2.85 -2.05 -4.72
N GLY A 101 2.90 -3.30 -5.14
CA GLY A 101 4.10 -3.91 -5.69
C GLY A 101 4.29 -3.52 -7.17
N TRP A 102 5.39 -3.97 -7.81
CA TRP A 102 5.64 -3.69 -9.22
C TRP A 102 4.51 -4.19 -10.15
N ARG A 103 3.86 -5.31 -9.79
CA ARG A 103 2.68 -5.79 -10.52
C ARG A 103 1.50 -4.84 -10.39
N GLY A 104 1.26 -4.29 -9.20
CA GLY A 104 0.25 -3.26 -8.97
C GLY A 104 0.52 -1.98 -9.78
N ASN A 105 1.79 -1.53 -9.86
CA ASN A 105 2.14 -0.42 -10.76
C ASN A 105 1.88 -0.75 -12.23
N ARG A 106 2.22 -1.96 -12.67
CA ARG A 106 1.96 -2.40 -14.05
C ARG A 106 0.47 -2.49 -14.38
N LEU A 107 -0.37 -2.84 -13.42
CA LEU A 107 -1.83 -2.84 -13.51
C LEU A 107 -2.44 -1.45 -13.30
N GLU A 108 -1.62 -0.43 -13.07
CA GLU A 108 -2.06 0.94 -12.77
C GLU A 108 -2.96 1.03 -11.52
N PHE A 109 -2.76 0.13 -10.56
CA PHE A 109 -3.55 0.08 -9.33
C PHE A 109 -3.55 1.39 -8.51
N PRO A 110 -2.48 2.22 -8.46
CA PRO A 110 -2.57 3.55 -7.87
C PRO A 110 -3.66 4.42 -8.49
N ILE A 111 -3.94 4.25 -9.79
CA ILE A 111 -4.99 5.00 -10.48
C ILE A 111 -6.36 4.43 -10.13
N SER A 112 -6.57 3.12 -10.38
CA SER A 112 -7.87 2.47 -10.15
C SER A 112 -8.26 2.47 -8.66
N GLY A 113 -7.30 2.31 -7.74
CA GLY A 113 -7.54 2.37 -6.29
C GLY A 113 -7.98 3.75 -5.81
N VAL A 114 -7.35 4.82 -6.29
CA VAL A 114 -7.79 6.20 -5.99
C VAL A 114 -9.19 6.45 -6.56
N GLN A 115 -9.43 6.05 -7.81
CA GLN A 115 -10.73 6.23 -8.46
C GLN A 115 -11.83 5.49 -7.70
N ALA A 116 -11.59 4.24 -7.30
CA ALA A 116 -12.54 3.45 -6.52
C ALA A 116 -12.83 4.09 -5.15
N PHE A 117 -11.81 4.60 -4.45
CA PHE A 117 -11.96 5.31 -3.20
C PHE A 117 -12.81 6.57 -3.36
N CYS A 118 -12.48 7.41 -4.33
CA CYS A 118 -13.19 8.66 -4.59
C CYS A 118 -14.64 8.42 -5.06
N GLN A 119 -14.84 7.45 -5.95
CA GLN A 119 -16.16 7.11 -6.47
C GLN A 119 -17.10 6.59 -5.38
N HIS A 120 -16.59 5.72 -4.49
CA HIS A 120 -17.41 5.14 -3.43
C HIS A 120 -17.93 6.19 -2.45
N TYR A 121 -17.05 7.12 -2.02
CA TYR A 121 -17.42 8.13 -1.03
C TYR A 121 -17.90 9.47 -1.63
N GLY A 122 -17.88 9.62 -2.96
CA GLY A 122 -18.46 10.76 -3.66
C GLY A 122 -17.66 12.06 -3.57
N PHE A 123 -16.30 11.98 -3.53
CA PHE A 123 -15.44 13.16 -3.51
C PHE A 123 -14.43 13.20 -4.67
N SER A 124 -13.81 14.35 -4.89
CA SER A 124 -12.82 14.56 -5.93
C SER A 124 -11.44 14.01 -5.53
N PRO A 125 -10.65 13.40 -6.44
CA PRO A 125 -9.26 13.07 -6.17
C PRO A 125 -8.39 14.27 -5.71
N GLN A 126 -8.76 15.48 -6.09
CA GLN A 126 -8.07 16.71 -5.66
C GLN A 126 -8.19 16.97 -4.16
N GLU A 127 -9.19 16.37 -3.48
CA GLU A 127 -9.42 16.47 -2.04
C GLU A 127 -8.66 15.39 -1.24
N VAL A 128 -7.88 14.54 -1.93
CA VAL A 128 -7.18 13.40 -1.31
C VAL A 128 -5.69 13.68 -1.14
N PHE A 129 -5.18 13.40 0.05
CA PHE A 129 -3.76 13.31 0.34
C PHE A 129 -3.27 11.86 0.17
N ALA A 130 -2.06 11.70 -0.36
CA ALA A 130 -1.40 10.41 -0.49
C ALA A 130 -0.01 10.43 0.16
N VAL A 131 0.32 9.36 0.89
CA VAL A 131 1.66 9.15 1.46
C VAL A 131 2.16 7.77 1.06
N ARG A 132 3.29 7.71 0.36
CA ARG A 132 4.03 6.48 0.14
C ARG A 132 4.95 6.21 1.34
N GLY A 133 4.79 5.05 1.97
CA GLY A 133 5.66 4.60 3.05
C GLY A 133 7.02 4.06 2.57
N PRO A 134 7.86 3.53 3.49
CA PRO A 134 9.12 2.87 3.17
C PRO A 134 8.89 1.72 2.18
N SER A 135 9.79 1.57 1.20
CA SER A 135 9.69 0.58 0.14
C SER A 135 10.99 0.48 -0.64
N LEU A 136 11.13 -0.52 -1.51
CA LEU A 136 12.31 -0.68 -2.35
C LEU A 136 12.57 0.57 -3.21
N GLY A 137 13.71 1.18 -3.03
CA GLY A 137 14.09 2.44 -3.67
C GLY A 137 14.53 2.28 -5.13
N PRO A 138 14.56 3.38 -5.91
CA PRO A 138 14.85 3.36 -7.35
C PRO A 138 16.25 2.81 -7.68
N ALA A 139 17.21 2.92 -6.77
CA ALA A 139 18.56 2.38 -6.96
C ALA A 139 18.67 0.86 -6.65
N ARG A 140 17.61 0.23 -6.17
CA ARG A 140 17.59 -1.18 -5.73
C ARG A 140 16.51 -2.03 -6.40
N ALA A 141 15.54 -1.43 -7.08
CA ALA A 141 14.47 -2.14 -7.79
C ALA A 141 14.98 -2.70 -9.13
N GLU A 142 15.77 -3.77 -9.07
CA GLU A 142 16.41 -4.38 -10.26
C GLU A 142 15.40 -5.20 -11.07
N PHE A 143 15.45 -5.02 -12.42
CA PHE A 143 14.69 -5.78 -13.41
C PHE A 143 15.63 -6.22 -14.53
N VAL A 144 16.04 -7.48 -14.51
CA VAL A 144 17.01 -8.04 -15.47
C VAL A 144 16.39 -8.16 -16.87
N ASN A 145 15.09 -8.43 -16.94
CA ASN A 145 14.32 -8.62 -18.18
C ASN A 145 13.23 -7.56 -18.35
N ALA A 146 13.57 -6.28 -18.09
CA ALA A 146 12.59 -5.20 -18.07
C ALA A 146 11.70 -5.13 -19.33
N ALA A 147 12.26 -5.38 -20.52
CA ALA A 147 11.51 -5.37 -21.79
C ALA A 147 10.44 -6.48 -21.88
N ALA A 148 10.61 -7.60 -21.16
CA ALA A 148 9.62 -8.69 -21.09
C ALA A 148 8.63 -8.49 -19.93
N GLU A 149 9.05 -7.81 -18.87
CA GLU A 149 8.26 -7.64 -17.64
C GLU A 149 7.38 -6.40 -17.68
N TRP A 150 7.79 -5.36 -18.44
CA TRP A 150 7.12 -4.08 -18.47
C TRP A 150 6.64 -3.69 -19.88
N PRO A 151 5.38 -3.26 -20.04
CA PRO A 151 4.91 -2.65 -21.27
C PRO A 151 5.72 -1.40 -21.65
N ALA A 152 5.88 -1.16 -22.94
CA ALA A 152 6.70 -0.06 -23.46
C ALA A 152 6.46 1.33 -22.82
N PRO A 153 5.23 1.76 -22.49
CA PRO A 153 4.99 3.07 -21.85
C PRO A 153 5.65 3.24 -20.48
N PHE A 154 5.96 2.13 -19.77
CA PHE A 154 6.59 2.18 -18.46
C PHE A 154 8.12 2.23 -18.54
N LEU A 155 8.73 1.87 -19.69
CA LEU A 155 10.19 1.82 -19.84
C LEU A 155 10.89 3.18 -19.69
N LYS A 156 10.16 4.28 -19.74
CA LYS A 156 10.70 5.61 -19.40
C LYS A 156 11.15 5.74 -17.94
N TRP A 157 10.70 4.85 -17.05
CA TRP A 157 11.09 4.77 -15.66
C TRP A 157 12.26 3.81 -15.41
N TYR A 158 12.69 3.07 -16.44
CA TYR A 158 13.76 2.10 -16.37
C TYR A 158 15.11 2.72 -16.75
N ASN A 159 16.11 2.49 -15.93
CA ASN A 159 17.49 2.84 -16.24
C ASN A 159 18.23 1.58 -16.76
N PRO A 160 18.61 1.52 -18.06
CA PRO A 160 19.27 0.35 -18.63
C PRO A 160 20.71 0.15 -18.14
N GLU A 161 21.40 1.19 -17.66
CA GLU A 161 22.77 1.11 -17.15
C GLU A 161 22.81 0.38 -15.80
N THR A 162 21.90 0.73 -14.91
CA THR A 162 21.77 0.12 -13.57
C THR A 162 20.80 -1.03 -13.53
N ARG A 163 20.02 -1.24 -14.60
CA ARG A 163 18.93 -2.22 -14.70
C ARG A 163 17.85 -2.03 -13.63
N THR A 164 17.62 -0.81 -13.19
CA THR A 164 16.66 -0.51 -12.14
C THR A 164 15.46 0.29 -12.66
N MET A 165 14.32 0.12 -11.98
CA MET A 165 13.06 0.83 -12.25
C MET A 165 12.80 1.85 -11.15
N ASP A 166 12.51 3.10 -11.51
CA ASP A 166 12.03 4.10 -10.56
C ASP A 166 10.55 3.88 -10.24
N LEU A 167 10.27 2.91 -9.35
CA LEU A 167 8.91 2.61 -8.91
C LEU A 167 8.31 3.76 -8.10
N TRP A 168 9.13 4.56 -7.41
CA TRP A 168 8.65 5.71 -6.64
C TRP A 168 8.14 6.83 -7.54
N GLY A 169 8.91 7.17 -8.56
CA GLY A 169 8.51 8.16 -9.58
C GLY A 169 7.29 7.70 -10.36
N LEU A 170 7.26 6.43 -10.77
CA LEU A 170 6.12 5.82 -11.45
C LEU A 170 4.84 5.91 -10.60
N THR A 171 4.88 5.51 -9.33
CA THR A 171 3.72 5.59 -8.43
C THR A 171 3.24 7.03 -8.25
N LYS A 172 4.18 7.98 -8.07
CA LYS A 172 3.82 9.40 -7.98
C LYS A 172 3.10 9.89 -9.24
N ALA A 173 3.60 9.53 -10.42
CA ALA A 173 2.98 9.89 -11.68
C ALA A 173 1.57 9.26 -11.84
N GLN A 174 1.40 8.01 -11.42
CA GLN A 174 0.09 7.35 -11.43
C GLN A 174 -0.92 8.00 -10.47
N LEU A 175 -0.49 8.40 -9.28
CA LEU A 175 -1.35 9.16 -8.35
C LEU A 175 -1.75 10.52 -8.92
N GLN A 176 -0.85 11.22 -9.61
CA GLN A 176 -1.17 12.47 -10.32
C GLN A 176 -2.13 12.22 -11.49
N GLN A 177 -1.94 11.14 -12.24
CA GLN A 177 -2.83 10.73 -13.34
C GLN A 177 -4.23 10.36 -12.80
N ALA A 178 -4.34 9.85 -11.59
CA ALA A 178 -5.63 9.62 -10.90
C ALA A 178 -6.34 10.92 -10.52
N GLY A 179 -5.66 12.07 -10.59
CA GLY A 179 -6.21 13.39 -10.31
C GLY A 179 -5.77 14.01 -8.98
N LEU A 180 -4.86 13.39 -8.23
CA LEU A 180 -4.31 14.01 -7.02
C LEU A 180 -3.44 15.22 -7.37
N LEU A 181 -3.52 16.27 -6.56
CA LEU A 181 -2.65 17.42 -6.69
C LEU A 181 -1.22 17.06 -6.28
N ALA A 182 -0.23 17.57 -7.00
CA ALA A 182 1.19 17.24 -6.78
C ALA A 182 1.67 17.57 -5.36
N GLU A 183 1.17 18.66 -4.78
CA GLU A 183 1.45 19.12 -3.42
C GLU A 183 0.76 18.31 -2.32
N ARG A 184 -0.14 17.40 -2.70
CA ARG A 184 -0.83 16.45 -1.80
C ARG A 184 -0.24 15.04 -1.85
N ILE A 185 0.85 14.84 -2.59
CA ILE A 185 1.52 13.55 -2.73
C ILE A 185 2.88 13.59 -2.02
N PHE A 186 3.01 12.84 -0.97
CA PHE A 186 4.20 12.75 -0.13
C PHE A 186 4.86 11.38 -0.23
N GLY A 187 6.12 11.29 0.16
CA GLY A 187 6.85 10.03 0.20
C GLY A 187 7.90 10.00 1.29
N ILE A 188 7.96 8.87 1.98
CA ILE A 188 9.07 8.56 2.90
C ILE A 188 10.18 7.93 2.05
N ASN A 189 11.30 8.64 1.88
CA ASN A 189 12.41 8.21 1.04
C ASN A 189 13.36 7.25 1.80
N THR A 190 12.77 6.23 2.42
CA THR A 190 13.51 5.15 3.09
C THR A 190 13.41 3.89 2.23
N CYS A 191 14.57 3.41 1.77
CA CYS A 191 14.69 2.14 1.04
C CYS A 191 14.72 0.97 2.04
N THR A 192 13.91 -0.04 1.77
CA THR A 192 13.90 -1.31 2.53
C THR A 192 14.99 -2.27 2.08
#